data_64a15d2885b9eddcaecf1599a28fa2e9
#
_entry.id   64a15d2885b9eddcaecf1599a28fa2e9
#
_cell.length_a   1.000
_cell.length_b   1.000
_cell.length_c   1.000
_cell.angle_alpha   90.00
_cell.angle_beta   90.00
_cell.angle_gamma   90.00
#
_symmetry.space_group_name_H-M   'P 1'
#
loop_
_entity.id
_entity.type
_entity.pdbx_description
1 polymer ?
#
loop_
_entity_poly.entity_id
_entity_poly.type
_entity_poly.pdbx_seq_one_letter_code
_entity_poly.pdbx_strand_id
1 'polypeptide(L)'
;MCEFFVKADPIQYEQRSRTVRIHGVLTSLRLENMVWDILAEMAAAEGRTTNALIALFHDEILAHRGEVPNFASFLRVTCMRHLRRVAASARRDAPGQPGPPRLAAVVPAAVAVAVAVATGR
;
A
#
# COMPACT_ATOMS: atom_id res chain seq x y z
N MET A 1 17.15 -2.97 20.54
CA MET A 1 16.51 -2.55 19.27
C MET A 1 16.86 -3.43 18.09
N CYS A 2 18.14 -3.75 17.91
CA CYS A 2 18.54 -4.63 16.81
C CYS A 2 17.93 -6.00 16.87
N GLU A 3 17.76 -6.57 18.07
CA GLU A 3 17.16 -7.88 18.23
C GLU A 3 15.71 -7.93 17.74
N PHE A 4 14.97 -6.84 17.93
CA PHE A 4 13.59 -6.77 17.48
C PHE A 4 13.49 -6.98 15.97
N PHE A 5 14.38 -6.39 15.21
CA PHE A 5 14.36 -6.51 13.75
C PHE A 5 15.03 -7.79 13.26
N VAL A 6 16.16 -8.14 13.86
CA VAL A 6 16.93 -9.32 13.43
C VAL A 6 16.18 -10.61 13.70
N LYS A 7 15.42 -10.67 14.78
CA LYS A 7 14.68 -11.86 15.17
C LYS A 7 13.27 -11.93 14.60
N ALA A 8 12.96 -11.07 13.60
CA ALA A 8 11.70 -11.19 12.92
C ALA A 8 11.57 -12.58 12.29
N ASP A 9 10.36 -13.10 12.28
CA ASP A 9 10.10 -14.41 11.70
C ASP A 9 10.50 -14.37 10.22
N PRO A 10 11.39 -15.28 9.78
CA PRO A 10 11.83 -15.30 8.39
C PRO A 10 10.69 -15.33 7.36
N ILE A 11 9.55 -15.89 7.73
CA ILE A 11 8.41 -15.95 6.81
C ILE A 11 7.94 -14.55 6.38
N GLN A 12 8.18 -13.55 7.22
CA GLN A 12 7.73 -12.18 6.90
C GLN A 12 8.47 -11.60 5.70
N TYR A 13 9.75 -11.93 5.53
CA TYR A 13 10.54 -11.40 4.42
C TYR A 13 10.82 -12.42 3.32
N GLU A 14 10.27 -13.62 3.42
CA GLU A 14 10.29 -14.57 2.32
C GLU A 14 9.34 -14.07 1.23
N GLN A 15 9.74 -14.26 -0.01
CA GLN A 15 8.92 -13.85 -1.15
C GLN A 15 7.98 -14.96 -1.56
N ARG A 16 6.79 -14.56 -1.99
CA ARG A 16 5.79 -15.47 -2.52
C ARG A 16 5.23 -14.88 -3.81
N SER A 17 5.13 -15.73 -4.83
CA SER A 17 4.52 -15.34 -6.09
C SER A 17 3.04 -15.63 -6.04
N ARG A 18 2.23 -14.69 -6.50
CA ARG A 18 0.79 -14.87 -6.64
C ARG A 18 0.36 -14.34 -8.00
N THR A 19 -0.64 -14.99 -8.57
CA THR A 19 -1.22 -14.55 -9.82
C THR A 19 -2.35 -13.57 -9.50
N VAL A 20 -2.27 -12.39 -10.10
CA VAL A 20 -3.33 -11.39 -9.99
C VAL A 20 -3.90 -11.14 -11.38
N ARG A 21 -5.18 -10.79 -11.42
CA ARG A 21 -5.85 -10.49 -12.69
C ARG A 21 -5.97 -8.99 -12.83
N ILE A 22 -5.36 -8.46 -13.90
CA ILE A 22 -5.41 -7.04 -14.22
C ILE A 22 -5.99 -6.90 -15.61
N HIS A 23 -7.20 -6.36 -15.71
CA HIS A 23 -7.94 -6.23 -16.98
C HIS A 23 -8.06 -7.57 -17.72
N GLY A 24 -8.35 -8.63 -16.98
CA GLY A 24 -8.51 -9.96 -17.57
C GLY A 24 -7.20 -10.67 -17.88
N VAL A 25 -6.06 -10.01 -17.72
CA VAL A 25 -4.75 -10.60 -17.97
C VAL A 25 -4.18 -11.11 -16.64
N LEU A 26 -3.78 -12.37 -16.64
CA LEU A 26 -3.15 -12.97 -15.46
C LEU A 26 -1.70 -12.52 -15.39
N THR A 27 -1.34 -11.90 -14.29
CA THR A 27 0.00 -11.37 -14.06
C THR A 27 0.58 -12.00 -12.80
N SER A 28 1.80 -12.50 -12.88
CA SER A 28 2.48 -13.05 -11.72
C SER A 28 3.25 -11.94 -11.01
N LEU A 29 3.02 -11.79 -9.71
CA LEU A 29 3.73 -10.83 -8.88
C LEU A 29 4.43 -11.57 -7.76
N ARG A 30 5.69 -11.22 -7.54
CA ARG A 30 6.48 -11.80 -6.47
C ARG A 30 6.80 -10.71 -5.44
N LEU A 31 6.23 -10.86 -4.26
CA LEU A 31 6.38 -9.90 -3.17
C LEU A 31 6.62 -10.65 -1.87
N GLU A 32 7.29 -9.97 -0.95
CA GLU A 32 7.47 -10.52 0.40
C GLU A 32 6.12 -10.76 1.08
N ASN A 33 6.06 -11.78 1.92
CA ASN A 33 4.80 -12.11 2.60
C ASN A 33 4.24 -10.93 3.38
N MET A 34 5.11 -10.17 4.05
CA MET A 34 4.65 -8.98 4.79
C MET A 34 4.02 -7.93 3.86
N VAL A 35 4.52 -7.78 2.65
CA VAL A 35 3.93 -6.86 1.68
C VAL A 35 2.54 -7.33 1.27
N TRP A 36 2.37 -8.64 1.04
CA TRP A 36 1.05 -9.20 0.74
C TRP A 36 0.07 -8.94 1.89
N ASP A 37 0.53 -9.10 3.13
CA ASP A 37 -0.31 -8.88 4.31
C ASP A 37 -0.77 -7.43 4.40
N ILE A 38 0.14 -6.48 4.16
CA ILE A 38 -0.19 -5.06 4.22
C ILE A 38 -1.17 -4.70 3.10
N LEU A 39 -0.96 -5.22 1.90
CA LEU A 39 -1.89 -5.00 0.80
C LEU A 39 -3.29 -5.53 1.14
N ALA A 40 -3.36 -6.69 1.79
CA ALA A 40 -4.64 -7.26 2.21
C ALA A 40 -5.33 -6.37 3.26
N GLU A 41 -4.57 -5.81 4.20
CA GLU A 41 -5.11 -4.88 5.19
C GLU A 41 -5.64 -3.60 4.53
N MET A 42 -4.89 -3.05 3.57
CA MET A 42 -5.31 -1.87 2.84
C MET A 42 -6.60 -2.14 2.05
N ALA A 43 -6.67 -3.29 1.39
CA ALA A 43 -7.84 -3.68 0.62
C ALA A 43 -9.06 -3.84 1.53
N ALA A 44 -8.89 -4.52 2.66
CA ALA A 44 -9.97 -4.73 3.61
C ALA A 44 -10.53 -3.41 4.14
N ALA A 45 -9.65 -2.44 4.39
CA ALA A 45 -10.06 -1.13 4.88
C ALA A 45 -10.95 -0.39 3.87
N GLU A 46 -10.83 -0.72 2.58
CA GLU A 46 -11.64 -0.12 1.54
C GLU A 46 -12.76 -1.04 1.06
N GLY A 47 -12.97 -2.17 1.70
CA GLY A 47 -13.98 -3.12 1.30
C GLY A 47 -13.68 -3.80 -0.05
N ARG A 48 -12.41 -3.94 -0.39
CA ARG A 48 -11.97 -4.54 -1.66
C ARG A 48 -11.21 -5.82 -1.42
N THR A 49 -11.07 -6.63 -2.47
CA THR A 49 -10.14 -7.76 -2.45
C THR A 49 -8.74 -7.23 -2.74
N THR A 50 -7.73 -8.01 -2.35
CA THR A 50 -6.34 -7.66 -2.64
C THR A 50 -6.12 -7.52 -4.14
N ASN A 51 -6.67 -8.44 -4.93
CA ASN A 51 -6.56 -8.38 -6.39
C ASN A 51 -7.16 -7.09 -6.95
N ALA A 52 -8.32 -6.70 -6.46
CA ALA A 52 -8.98 -5.48 -6.92
C ALA A 52 -8.16 -4.24 -6.57
N LEU A 53 -7.56 -4.21 -5.39
CA LEU A 53 -6.70 -3.10 -4.98
C LEU A 53 -5.46 -3.00 -5.87
N ILE A 54 -4.83 -4.13 -6.16
CA ILE A 54 -3.64 -4.16 -7.02
C ILE A 54 -3.98 -3.69 -8.44
N ALA A 55 -5.11 -4.14 -8.97
CA ALA A 55 -5.57 -3.70 -10.28
C ALA A 55 -5.83 -2.20 -10.31
N LEU A 56 -6.40 -1.68 -9.23
CA LEU A 56 -6.65 -0.24 -9.09
C LEU A 56 -5.33 0.55 -9.11
N PHE A 57 -4.33 0.12 -8.35
CA PHE A 57 -3.03 0.79 -8.35
C PHE A 57 -2.37 0.73 -9.72
N HIS A 58 -2.51 -0.39 -10.42
CA HIS A 58 -1.96 -0.53 -11.76
C HIS A 58 -2.60 0.51 -12.70
N ASP A 59 -3.93 0.67 -12.64
CA ASP A 59 -4.63 1.65 -13.45
C ASP A 59 -4.20 3.08 -13.13
N GLU A 60 -4.05 3.37 -11.84
CA GLU A 60 -3.69 4.71 -11.40
C GLU A 60 -2.29 5.10 -11.87
N ILE A 61 -1.32 4.20 -11.73
CA ILE A 61 0.03 4.53 -12.15
C ILE A 61 0.14 4.58 -13.68
N LEU A 62 -0.60 3.73 -14.38
CA LEU A 62 -0.63 3.76 -15.83
C LEU A 62 -1.21 5.08 -16.34
N ALA A 63 -2.29 5.55 -15.72
CA ALA A 63 -2.91 6.81 -16.08
C ALA A 63 -2.01 8.00 -15.78
N HIS A 64 -1.25 7.92 -14.69
CA HIS A 64 -0.40 9.03 -14.27
C HIS A 64 0.92 9.11 -15.05
N ARG A 65 1.53 7.96 -15.33
CA ARG A 65 2.87 7.91 -15.94
C ARG A 65 2.87 7.42 -17.39
N GLY A 66 1.76 6.84 -17.86
CA GLY A 66 1.69 6.27 -19.20
C GLY A 66 2.33 4.89 -19.31
N GLU A 67 2.98 4.42 -18.27
CA GLU A 67 3.60 3.09 -18.23
C GLU A 67 3.70 2.62 -16.79
N VAL A 68 3.95 1.32 -16.61
CA VAL A 68 4.03 0.72 -15.27
C VAL A 68 5.39 0.01 -15.13
N PRO A 69 6.48 0.78 -14.94
CA PRO A 69 7.78 0.16 -14.74
C PRO A 69 7.90 -0.34 -13.30
N ASN A 70 8.47 -1.52 -13.13
CA ASN A 70 8.78 -2.08 -11.81
C ASN A 70 7.60 -1.98 -10.83
N PHE A 71 6.50 -2.61 -11.18
CA PHE A 71 5.28 -2.56 -10.39
C PHE A 71 5.46 -3.12 -8.98
N ALA A 72 6.30 -4.15 -8.82
CA ALA A 72 6.57 -4.71 -7.50
C ALA A 72 7.18 -3.67 -6.56
N SER A 73 8.12 -2.88 -7.06
CA SER A 73 8.74 -1.81 -6.28
C SER A 73 7.72 -0.74 -5.92
N PHE A 74 6.85 -0.38 -6.86
CA PHE A 74 5.76 0.57 -6.61
C PHE A 74 4.87 0.08 -5.47
N LEU A 75 4.50 -1.20 -5.47
CA LEU A 75 3.65 -1.77 -4.42
C LEU A 75 4.33 -1.76 -3.06
N ARG A 76 5.63 -2.07 -3.02
CA ARG A 76 6.40 -2.02 -1.76
C ARG A 76 6.42 -0.62 -1.18
N VAL A 77 6.70 0.37 -2.01
CA VAL A 77 6.75 1.77 -1.57
C VAL A 77 5.36 2.23 -1.14
N THR A 78 4.32 1.82 -1.84
CA THR A 78 2.95 2.15 -1.46
C THR A 78 2.62 1.61 -0.08
N CYS A 79 3.03 0.38 0.23
CA CYS A 79 2.84 -0.20 1.56
C CYS A 79 3.59 0.60 2.63
N MET A 80 4.83 1.00 2.36
CA MET A 80 5.61 1.81 3.30
C MET A 80 4.94 3.15 3.57
N ARG A 81 4.44 3.80 2.52
CA ARG A 81 3.74 5.08 2.66
C ARG A 81 2.46 4.93 3.47
N HIS A 82 1.76 3.82 3.25
CA HIS A 82 0.55 3.51 4.03
C HIS A 82 0.88 3.40 5.52
N LEU A 83 1.95 2.66 5.86
CA LEU A 83 2.36 2.49 7.25
C LEU A 83 2.78 3.81 7.89
N ARG A 84 3.48 4.65 7.14
CA ARG A 84 3.85 5.98 7.63
C ARG A 84 2.63 6.83 7.93
N ARG A 85 1.62 6.75 7.08
CA ARG A 85 0.36 7.48 7.30
C ARG A 85 -0.38 6.97 8.53
N VAL A 86 -0.43 5.65 8.71
CA VAL A 86 -1.05 5.05 9.89
C VAL A 86 -0.32 5.48 11.16
N ALA A 87 1.01 5.47 11.15
CA ALA A 87 1.81 5.89 12.29
C ALA A 87 1.58 7.38 12.62
N ALA A 88 1.48 8.23 11.60
CA ALA A 88 1.21 9.64 11.79
C ALA A 88 -0.18 9.88 12.38
N SER A 89 -1.17 9.10 11.92
CA SER A 89 -2.53 9.18 12.44
C SER A 89 -2.58 8.74 13.91
N ALA A 90 -1.88 7.66 14.26
CA ALA A 90 -1.81 7.19 15.64
C ALA A 90 -1.18 8.24 16.56
N ARG A 91 -0.18 8.97 16.08
CA ARG A 91 0.44 10.04 16.87
C ARG A 91 -0.50 11.21 17.08
N ARG A 92 -1.32 11.55 16.08
CA ARG A 92 -2.32 12.61 16.22
C ARG A 92 -3.34 12.28 17.31
N ASP A 93 -3.70 11.03 17.41
CA ASP A 93 -4.72 10.58 18.34
C ASP A 93 -4.15 10.33 19.74
N ALA A 94 -2.82 10.36 19.91
CA ALA A 94 -2.20 10.13 21.20
C ALA A 94 -2.42 11.35 22.12
N PRO A 95 -2.86 11.14 23.38
CA PRO A 95 -3.09 12.24 24.30
C PRO A 95 -1.82 13.03 24.60
N GLY A 96 -1.91 14.37 24.61
CA GLY A 96 -0.81 15.22 24.99
C GLY A 96 0.28 15.42 23.96
N GLN A 97 0.12 14.88 22.76
CA GLN A 97 1.08 15.08 21.69
C GLN A 97 0.58 16.12 20.69
N PRO A 98 1.49 16.98 20.21
CA PRO A 98 1.09 17.94 19.17
C PRO A 98 0.74 17.20 17.89
N GLY A 99 -0.22 17.73 17.15
CA GLY A 99 -0.59 17.16 15.88
C GLY A 99 0.57 17.18 14.90
N PRO A 100 0.54 16.32 13.90
CA PRO A 100 1.57 16.31 12.88
C PRO A 100 1.54 17.59 12.05
N PRO A 101 2.67 17.96 11.45
CA PRO A 101 2.73 19.15 10.62
C PRO A 101 1.83 19.02 9.37
N ARG A 102 1.62 20.13 8.71
CA ARG A 102 0.73 20.21 7.56
C ARG A 102 1.02 19.19 6.46
N LEU A 103 2.25 18.72 6.38
CA LEU A 103 2.62 17.71 5.39
C LEU A 103 1.78 16.44 5.54
N ALA A 104 1.49 16.06 6.78
CA ALA A 104 0.68 14.87 7.03
C ALA A 104 -0.77 15.03 6.56
N ALA A 105 -1.27 16.26 6.49
CA ALA A 105 -2.60 16.52 5.98
C ALA A 105 -2.69 16.38 4.46
N VAL A 106 -1.60 16.63 3.76
CA VAL A 106 -1.55 16.53 2.30
C VAL A 106 -1.66 15.08 1.83
N VAL A 107 -1.01 14.17 2.54
CA VAL A 107 -0.99 12.76 2.15
C VAL A 107 -2.39 12.14 2.12
N PRO A 108 -3.23 12.30 3.15
CA PRO A 108 -4.60 11.79 3.09
C PRO A 108 -5.40 12.37 1.92
N ALA A 109 -5.22 13.64 1.62
CA ALA A 109 -5.93 14.26 0.52
C ALA A 109 -5.53 13.65 -0.83
N ALA A 110 -4.24 13.37 -1.01
CA ALA A 110 -3.75 12.75 -2.23
C ALA A 110 -4.31 11.32 -2.39
N VAL A 111 -4.36 10.58 -1.31
CA VAL A 111 -4.93 9.23 -1.33
C VAL A 111 -6.44 9.29 -1.63
N ALA A 112 -7.14 10.23 -1.03
CA ALA A 112 -8.56 10.39 -1.26
C ALA A 112 -8.86 10.71 -2.73
N VAL A 113 -8.04 11.53 -3.36
CA VAL A 113 -8.20 11.85 -4.78
C VAL A 113 -8.02 10.61 -5.63
N ALA A 114 -7.02 9.79 -5.35
CA ALA A 114 -6.79 8.55 -6.09
C ALA A 114 -7.98 7.60 -5.97
N VAL A 115 -8.52 7.45 -4.76
CA VAL A 115 -9.68 6.59 -4.52
C VAL A 115 -10.91 7.14 -5.24
N ALA A 116 -11.11 8.45 -5.19
CA ALA A 116 -12.25 9.09 -5.85
C ALA A 116 -12.19 8.88 -7.37
N VAL A 117 -11.01 9.00 -7.98
CA VAL A 117 -10.84 8.76 -9.41
C VAL A 117 -11.21 7.32 -9.75
N ALA A 118 -10.77 6.36 -8.93
CA ALA A 118 -11.06 4.96 -9.17
C ALA A 118 -12.54 4.65 -9.03
N THR A 119 -13.23 5.25 -8.06
CA THR A 119 -14.66 5.00 -7.83
C THR A 119 -15.55 5.78 -8.80
N GLY A 120 -15.06 6.84 -9.37
CA GLY A 120 -15.80 7.65 -10.34
C GLY A 120 -15.88 7.04 -11.72
N ARG A 121 -15.29 5.90 -11.91
CA ARG A 121 -15.31 5.17 -13.18
C ARG A 121 -16.36 4.07 -13.14
#